data_b9e9edae49faa8ebde0cb0edbbd84fff
#
_entry.id   b9e9edae49faa8ebde0cb0edbbd84fff
#
_cell.length_a   1.000
_cell.length_b   1.000
_cell.length_c   1.000
_cell.angle_alpha   90.00
_cell.angle_beta   90.00
_cell.angle_gamma   90.00
#
_symmetry.space_group_name_H-M   'P 1'
#
loop_
_entity.id
_entity.type
_entity.pdbx_description
1 polymer ?
#
loop_
_entity_poly.entity_id
_entity_poly.type
_entity_poly.pdbx_seq_one_letter_code
_entity_poly.pdbx_strand_id
1 'polypeptide(L)'
;ILPAFVSLLFPGSQYLLVIRLLRVLRVFRLLKLSAFLNEANILSQALTRSGRKIGVFFFTILIVVTIFGTMMYVVEGPQHGFTSIPTGMYWAIVTVSTVGYGDVTPATPLGQLISSALMLIGYSVIAVPTGIYAAEIAQSMKQTIDARECAKCGLIGHLSDARYCRRCAEKLD
;
A
#
# COMPACT_ATOMS: atom_id res chain seq x y z
N ILE A 1 -2.89 -34.32 1.52
CA ILE A 1 -2.68 -35.70 1.04
C ILE A 1 -2.57 -35.72 -0.49
N LEU A 2 -3.47 -35.08 -1.23
CA LEU A 2 -3.51 -35.05 -2.70
C LEU A 2 -2.18 -34.61 -3.37
N PRO A 3 -1.46 -33.56 -2.92
CA PRO A 3 -0.20 -33.15 -3.51
C PRO A 3 0.95 -34.17 -3.34
N ALA A 4 0.85 -35.06 -2.33
CA ALA A 4 1.86 -36.09 -2.15
C ALA A 4 1.70 -37.23 -3.19
N PHE A 5 0.47 -37.53 -3.58
CA PHE A 5 0.20 -38.52 -4.63
C PHE A 5 0.57 -37.98 -6.03
N VAL A 6 0.33 -36.70 -6.27
CA VAL A 6 0.68 -36.07 -7.56
C VAL A 6 2.21 -36.02 -7.75
N SER A 7 3.01 -35.82 -6.69
CA SER A 7 4.47 -35.84 -6.78
C SER A 7 5.06 -37.22 -7.04
N LEU A 8 4.31 -38.29 -6.75
CA LEU A 8 4.68 -39.67 -7.07
C LEU A 8 4.45 -40.02 -8.55
N LEU A 9 3.44 -39.41 -9.18
CA LEU A 9 3.07 -39.65 -10.57
C LEU A 9 3.88 -38.82 -11.58
N PHE A 10 4.45 -37.68 -11.16
CA PHE A 10 5.26 -36.81 -12.04
C PHE A 10 6.62 -36.50 -11.38
N PRO A 11 7.61 -37.38 -11.50
CA PRO A 11 8.98 -37.11 -11.05
C PRO A 11 9.58 -35.98 -11.90
N GLY A 12 9.85 -34.84 -11.28
CA GLY A 12 10.39 -33.65 -11.95
C GLY A 12 9.59 -32.37 -11.66
N SER A 13 8.45 -32.44 -11.02
CA SER A 13 7.64 -31.27 -10.68
C SER A 13 8.17 -30.58 -9.40
N GLN A 14 9.32 -29.92 -9.50
CA GLN A 14 9.87 -29.07 -8.41
C GLN A 14 8.88 -27.96 -8.02
N TYR A 15 7.99 -27.56 -8.91
CA TYR A 15 6.88 -26.65 -8.68
C TYR A 15 5.87 -27.13 -7.62
N LEU A 16 5.77 -28.44 -7.38
CA LEU A 16 4.92 -29.00 -6.31
C LEU A 16 5.48 -28.71 -4.91
N LEU A 17 6.74 -28.32 -4.78
CA LEU A 17 7.29 -27.82 -3.52
C LEU A 17 6.58 -26.54 -3.09
N VAL A 18 6.24 -25.65 -4.02
CA VAL A 18 5.49 -24.42 -3.76
C VAL A 18 4.10 -24.76 -3.18
N ILE A 19 3.40 -25.75 -3.77
CA ILE A 19 2.11 -26.22 -3.27
C ILE A 19 2.25 -26.84 -1.87
N ARG A 20 3.39 -27.50 -1.59
CA ARG A 20 3.68 -28.05 -0.26
C ARG A 20 3.92 -26.93 0.76
N LEU A 21 4.58 -25.83 0.38
CA LEU A 21 4.76 -24.62 1.21
C LEU A 21 3.42 -23.94 1.52
N LEU A 22 2.46 -23.94 0.58
CA LEU A 22 1.12 -23.40 0.83
C LEU A 22 0.36 -24.11 1.95
N ARG A 23 0.83 -25.30 2.42
CA ARG A 23 0.27 -25.92 3.63
C ARG A 23 0.49 -25.08 4.88
N VAL A 24 1.56 -24.22 4.90
CA VAL A 24 1.81 -23.30 6.00
C VAL A 24 0.63 -22.34 6.17
N LEU A 25 -0.09 -22.01 5.08
CA LEU A 25 -1.31 -21.20 5.14
C LEU A 25 -2.42 -21.85 6.01
N ARG A 26 -2.30 -23.15 6.33
CA ARG A 26 -3.23 -23.81 7.24
C ARG A 26 -3.19 -23.21 8.66
N VAL A 27 -2.05 -22.60 9.04
CA VAL A 27 -1.91 -21.84 10.29
C VAL A 27 -2.97 -20.72 10.41
N PHE A 28 -3.36 -20.08 9.30
CA PHE A 28 -4.39 -19.04 9.30
C PHE A 28 -5.76 -19.54 9.80
N ARG A 29 -6.03 -20.86 9.75
CA ARG A 29 -7.24 -21.44 10.36
C ARG A 29 -7.24 -21.31 11.89
N LEU A 30 -6.07 -21.38 12.53
CA LEU A 30 -5.91 -21.24 13.97
C LEU A 30 -6.12 -19.80 14.44
N LEU A 31 -5.82 -18.84 13.57
CA LEU A 31 -5.90 -17.40 13.87
C LEU A 31 -7.35 -16.86 13.87
N LYS A 32 -8.37 -17.72 13.58
CA LYS A 32 -9.80 -17.32 13.51
C LYS A 32 -10.02 -15.97 12.84
N LEU A 33 -9.43 -15.80 11.66
CA LEU A 33 -9.45 -14.52 10.90
C LEU A 33 -10.85 -13.96 10.65
N SER A 34 -11.90 -14.77 10.84
CA SER A 34 -13.30 -14.31 10.78
C SER A 34 -13.62 -13.16 11.73
N ALA A 35 -12.92 -13.05 12.86
CA ALA A 35 -13.10 -11.94 13.80
C ALA A 35 -12.65 -10.59 13.23
N PHE A 36 -11.71 -10.60 12.27
CA PHE A 36 -11.14 -9.39 11.67
C PHE A 36 -11.79 -8.99 10.34
N LEU A 37 -12.85 -9.71 9.91
CA LEU A 37 -13.48 -9.44 8.61
C LEU A 37 -14.17 -8.07 8.59
N ASN A 38 -14.68 -7.58 9.72
CA ASN A 38 -15.31 -6.26 9.79
C ASN A 38 -14.29 -5.15 9.58
N GLU A 39 -13.15 -5.23 10.26
CA GLU A 39 -12.03 -4.29 10.10
C GLU A 39 -11.46 -4.34 8.69
N ALA A 40 -11.31 -5.54 8.13
CA ALA A 40 -10.89 -5.72 6.74
C ALA A 40 -11.86 -5.08 5.74
N ASN A 41 -13.17 -5.14 6.00
CA ASN A 41 -14.17 -4.48 5.16
C ASN A 41 -14.05 -2.96 5.20
N ILE A 42 -13.80 -2.35 6.37
CA ILE A 42 -13.57 -0.90 6.50
C ILE A 42 -12.35 -0.48 5.67
N LEU A 43 -11.25 -1.21 5.81
CA LEU A 43 -10.02 -0.96 5.05
C LEU A 43 -10.23 -1.11 3.55
N SER A 44 -10.93 -2.17 3.13
CA SER A 44 -11.26 -2.43 1.73
C SER A 44 -12.14 -1.32 1.13
N GLN A 45 -13.15 -0.85 1.87
CA GLN A 45 -14.00 0.25 1.42
C GLN A 45 -13.22 1.55 1.28
N ALA A 46 -12.35 1.89 2.24
CA ALA A 46 -11.49 3.07 2.16
C ALA A 46 -10.59 3.00 0.92
N LEU A 47 -9.97 1.84 0.67
CA LEU A 47 -9.12 1.63 -0.51
C LEU A 47 -9.91 1.77 -1.82
N THR A 48 -11.09 1.19 -1.91
CA THR A 48 -11.95 1.27 -3.10
C THR A 48 -12.41 2.71 -3.38
N ARG A 49 -12.78 3.47 -2.35
CA ARG A 49 -13.15 4.89 -2.47
C ARG A 49 -11.98 5.75 -2.94
N SER A 50 -10.77 5.44 -2.50
CA SER A 50 -9.54 6.15 -2.86
C SER A 50 -8.90 5.66 -4.17
N GLY A 51 -9.42 4.60 -4.79
CA GLY A 51 -8.78 3.90 -5.91
C GLY A 51 -8.39 4.82 -7.07
N ARG A 52 -9.23 5.79 -7.43
CA ARG A 52 -8.90 6.77 -8.48
C ARG A 52 -7.71 7.67 -8.08
N LYS A 53 -7.69 8.17 -6.86
CA LYS A 53 -6.59 9.02 -6.33
C LYS A 53 -5.28 8.25 -6.30
N ILE A 54 -5.33 7.01 -5.82
CA ILE A 54 -4.19 6.10 -5.75
C ILE A 54 -3.69 5.75 -7.15
N GLY A 55 -4.60 5.49 -8.10
CA GLY A 55 -4.25 5.18 -9.49
C GLY A 55 -3.52 6.34 -10.19
N VAL A 56 -4.01 7.57 -10.04
CA VAL A 56 -3.33 8.78 -10.55
C VAL A 56 -1.94 8.92 -9.93
N PHE A 57 -1.83 8.70 -8.63
CA PHE A 57 -0.56 8.76 -7.93
C PHE A 57 0.45 7.73 -8.47
N PHE A 58 0.06 6.46 -8.63
CA PHE A 58 0.94 5.43 -9.20
C PHE A 58 1.36 5.74 -10.64
N PHE A 59 0.45 6.29 -11.44
CA PHE A 59 0.77 6.72 -12.79
C PHE A 59 1.81 7.85 -12.79
N THR A 60 1.68 8.81 -11.88
CA THR A 60 2.68 9.88 -11.69
C THR A 60 4.05 9.32 -11.31
N ILE A 61 4.10 8.35 -10.38
CA ILE A 61 5.36 7.68 -10.01
C ILE A 61 5.98 6.99 -11.22
N LEU A 62 5.18 6.30 -12.04
CA LEU A 62 5.68 5.64 -13.24
C LEU A 62 6.35 6.64 -14.21
N ILE A 63 5.75 7.81 -14.38
CA ILE A 63 6.34 8.89 -15.18
C ILE A 63 7.67 9.36 -14.56
N VAL A 64 7.70 9.64 -13.27
CA VAL A 64 8.92 10.09 -12.55
C VAL A 64 10.02 9.05 -12.69
N VAL A 65 9.74 7.78 -12.43
CA VAL A 65 10.69 6.67 -12.55
C VAL A 65 11.23 6.54 -13.98
N THR A 66 10.37 6.71 -14.99
CA THR A 66 10.77 6.65 -16.39
C THR A 66 11.70 7.80 -16.74
N ILE A 67 11.38 9.04 -16.32
CA ILE A 67 12.22 10.22 -16.56
C ILE A 67 13.58 10.05 -15.90
N PHE A 68 13.61 9.81 -14.59
CA PHE A 68 14.87 9.69 -13.85
C PHE A 68 15.68 8.46 -14.28
N GLY A 69 15.03 7.34 -14.58
CA GLY A 69 15.70 6.15 -15.11
C GLY A 69 16.35 6.40 -16.46
N THR A 70 15.68 7.13 -17.35
CA THR A 70 16.23 7.52 -18.65
C THR A 70 17.38 8.53 -18.49
N MET A 71 17.24 9.50 -17.60
CA MET A 71 18.31 10.45 -17.30
C MET A 71 19.57 9.73 -16.81
N MET A 72 19.41 8.78 -15.89
CA MET A 72 20.55 8.00 -15.37
C MET A 72 21.20 7.13 -16.44
N TYR A 73 20.43 6.51 -17.33
CA TYR A 73 20.96 5.77 -18.45
C TYR A 73 21.83 6.67 -19.36
N VAL A 74 21.41 7.90 -19.61
CA VAL A 74 22.14 8.86 -20.46
C VAL A 74 23.40 9.41 -19.77
N VAL A 75 23.30 9.71 -18.46
CA VAL A 75 24.39 10.37 -17.72
C VAL A 75 25.47 9.39 -17.26
N GLU A 76 25.07 8.23 -16.73
CA GLU A 76 26.00 7.24 -16.19
C GLU A 76 26.46 6.22 -17.25
N GLY A 77 25.54 5.79 -18.10
CA GLY A 77 25.82 4.86 -19.18
C GLY A 77 26.14 3.43 -18.73
N PRO A 78 26.45 2.55 -19.69
CA PRO A 78 26.74 1.13 -19.43
C PRO A 78 27.97 0.90 -18.54
N GLN A 79 28.95 1.80 -18.57
CA GLN A 79 30.18 1.71 -17.78
C GLN A 79 29.96 1.73 -16.26
N HIS A 80 28.86 2.37 -15.81
CA HIS A 80 28.50 2.42 -14.39
C HIS A 80 27.27 1.56 -14.06
N GLY A 81 27.00 0.55 -14.90
CA GLY A 81 25.93 -0.42 -14.66
C GLY A 81 24.55 -0.04 -15.21
N PHE A 82 24.39 1.16 -15.79
CA PHE A 82 23.14 1.59 -16.43
C PHE A 82 23.10 1.14 -17.89
N THR A 83 22.98 -0.16 -18.12
CA THR A 83 23.09 -0.80 -19.44
C THR A 83 21.89 -0.57 -20.35
N SER A 84 20.75 -0.19 -19.81
CA SER A 84 19.51 0.07 -20.54
C SER A 84 18.57 0.97 -19.76
N ILE A 85 17.56 1.55 -20.46
CA ILE A 85 16.50 2.35 -19.81
C ILE A 85 15.77 1.54 -18.73
N PRO A 86 15.35 0.27 -18.96
CA PRO A 86 14.75 -0.56 -17.90
C PRO A 86 15.63 -0.73 -16.67
N THR A 87 16.96 -0.84 -16.84
CA THR A 87 17.90 -0.90 -15.70
C THR A 87 17.90 0.42 -14.91
N GLY A 88 17.86 1.55 -15.61
CA GLY A 88 17.72 2.85 -14.97
C GLY A 88 16.38 3.01 -14.22
N MET A 89 15.28 2.54 -14.82
CA MET A 89 13.96 2.52 -14.17
C MET A 89 13.95 1.62 -12.92
N TYR A 90 14.56 0.44 -13.01
CA TYR A 90 14.73 -0.44 -11.85
C TYR A 90 15.46 0.26 -10.71
N TRP A 91 16.61 0.90 -11.01
CA TRP A 91 17.35 1.69 -10.04
C TRP A 91 16.48 2.81 -9.43
N ALA A 92 15.72 3.54 -10.25
CA ALA A 92 14.86 4.60 -9.77
C ALA A 92 13.75 4.08 -8.85
N ILE A 93 13.14 2.92 -9.14
CA ILE A 93 12.15 2.27 -8.27
C ILE A 93 12.79 1.89 -6.94
N VAL A 94 13.95 1.23 -6.97
CA VAL A 94 14.69 0.79 -5.77
C VAL A 94 15.07 1.99 -4.89
N THR A 95 15.41 3.12 -5.51
CA THR A 95 15.78 4.37 -4.81
C THR A 95 14.56 5.06 -4.21
N VAL A 96 13.48 5.27 -4.99
CA VAL A 96 12.24 5.92 -4.55
C VAL A 96 11.54 5.12 -3.45
N SER A 97 11.57 3.79 -3.54
CA SER A 97 11.00 2.91 -2.52
C SER A 97 11.86 2.77 -1.27
N THR A 98 13.02 3.42 -1.21
CA THR A 98 13.98 3.39 -0.10
C THR A 98 14.57 2.00 0.20
N VAL A 99 14.49 1.06 -0.75
CA VAL A 99 15.09 -0.30 -0.61
C VAL A 99 16.60 -0.23 -0.70
N GLY A 100 17.14 0.41 -1.77
CA GLY A 100 18.58 0.69 -1.91
C GLY A 100 19.48 -0.56 -1.94
N TYR A 101 19.24 -1.50 -2.85
CA TYR A 101 20.09 -2.72 -2.96
C TYR A 101 21.58 -2.40 -3.19
N GLY A 102 21.92 -1.27 -3.84
CA GLY A 102 23.29 -0.87 -4.09
C GLY A 102 23.99 -1.66 -5.23
N ASP A 103 23.24 -2.44 -5.97
CA ASP A 103 23.71 -3.22 -7.12
C ASP A 103 23.99 -2.34 -8.35
N VAL A 104 23.23 -1.25 -8.50
CA VAL A 104 23.43 -0.18 -9.48
C VAL A 104 23.41 1.15 -8.75
N THR A 105 24.48 1.94 -8.86
CA THR A 105 24.59 3.23 -8.15
C THR A 105 25.26 4.28 -9.05
N PRO A 106 24.85 5.57 -8.95
CA PRO A 106 25.50 6.65 -9.70
C PRO A 106 26.93 6.86 -9.22
N ALA A 107 27.87 6.90 -10.15
CA ALA A 107 29.30 7.11 -9.90
C ALA A 107 29.73 8.54 -10.21
N THR A 108 29.06 9.23 -11.17
CA THR A 108 29.43 10.58 -11.57
C THR A 108 28.82 11.63 -10.62
N PRO A 109 29.46 12.79 -10.43
CA PRO A 109 28.90 13.88 -9.62
C PRO A 109 27.53 14.36 -10.11
N LEU A 110 27.30 14.38 -11.42
CA LEU A 110 26.01 14.74 -12.00
C LEU A 110 24.94 13.69 -11.72
N GLY A 111 25.27 12.42 -11.85
CA GLY A 111 24.35 11.32 -11.49
C GLY A 111 24.01 11.32 -10.01
N GLN A 112 24.98 11.64 -9.14
CA GLN A 112 24.74 11.78 -7.70
C GLN A 112 23.81 12.94 -7.36
N LEU A 113 23.92 14.07 -8.07
CA LEU A 113 23.01 15.20 -7.92
C LEU A 113 21.58 14.84 -8.35
N ILE A 114 21.42 14.18 -9.49
CA ILE A 114 20.13 13.66 -9.98
C ILE A 114 19.53 12.67 -9.00
N SER A 115 20.35 11.77 -8.48
CA SER A 115 19.96 10.79 -7.46
C SER A 115 19.45 11.46 -6.18
N SER A 116 20.15 12.50 -5.71
CA SER A 116 19.75 13.25 -4.52
C SER A 116 18.38 13.92 -4.71
N ALA A 117 18.12 14.49 -5.89
CA ALA A 117 16.82 15.05 -6.22
C ALA A 117 15.72 13.99 -6.21
N LEU A 118 15.98 12.81 -6.79
CA LEU A 118 15.02 11.69 -6.77
C LEU A 118 14.75 11.20 -5.35
N MET A 119 15.75 11.13 -4.48
CA MET A 119 15.60 10.72 -3.08
C MET A 119 14.68 11.70 -2.31
N LEU A 120 14.81 13.00 -2.52
CA LEU A 120 13.91 14.00 -1.91
C LEU A 120 12.47 13.83 -2.40
N ILE A 121 12.27 13.55 -3.68
CA ILE A 121 10.95 13.22 -4.23
C ILE A 121 10.42 11.92 -3.59
N GLY A 122 11.28 10.93 -3.35
CA GLY A 122 10.93 9.64 -2.76
C GLY A 122 10.23 9.76 -1.41
N TYR A 123 10.60 10.70 -0.57
CA TYR A 123 9.88 10.97 0.69
C TYR A 123 8.42 11.35 0.45
N SER A 124 8.13 12.17 -0.56
CA SER A 124 6.77 12.57 -0.93
C SER A 124 5.96 11.38 -1.46
N VAL A 125 6.62 10.45 -2.13
CA VAL A 125 6.02 9.22 -2.68
C VAL A 125 5.45 8.32 -1.58
N ILE A 126 6.06 8.28 -0.41
CA ILE A 126 5.55 7.51 0.73
C ILE A 126 4.44 8.29 1.46
N ALA A 127 4.65 9.60 1.65
CA ALA A 127 3.74 10.45 2.43
C ALA A 127 2.35 10.60 1.80
N VAL A 128 2.26 10.74 0.46
CA VAL A 128 1.00 11.03 -0.23
C VAL A 128 -0.03 9.89 -0.12
N PRO A 129 0.28 8.62 -0.47
CA PRO A 129 -0.69 7.53 -0.33
C PRO A 129 -1.10 7.30 1.12
N THR A 130 -0.13 7.39 2.05
CA THR A 130 -0.40 7.22 3.48
C THR A 130 -1.35 8.31 3.98
N GLY A 131 -1.14 9.56 3.57
CA GLY A 131 -2.01 10.69 3.92
C GLY A 131 -3.41 10.55 3.35
N ILE A 132 -3.56 10.14 2.08
CA ILE A 132 -4.85 9.89 1.44
C ILE A 132 -5.60 8.79 2.19
N TYR A 133 -4.93 7.68 2.49
CA TYR A 133 -5.53 6.54 3.16
C TYR A 133 -5.94 6.88 4.60
N ALA A 134 -5.08 7.57 5.35
CA ALA A 134 -5.41 8.04 6.70
C ALA A 134 -6.61 8.99 6.73
N ALA A 135 -6.71 9.91 5.75
CA ALA A 135 -7.84 10.82 5.64
C ALA A 135 -9.16 10.08 5.35
N GLU A 136 -9.14 9.07 4.47
CA GLU A 136 -10.34 8.27 4.15
C GLU A 136 -10.80 7.42 5.35
N ILE A 137 -9.86 6.85 6.11
CA ILE A 137 -10.20 6.15 7.36
C ILE A 137 -10.83 7.11 8.37
N ALA A 138 -10.20 8.27 8.59
CA ALA A 138 -10.72 9.28 9.52
C ALA A 138 -12.12 9.76 9.10
N GLN A 139 -12.38 9.91 7.81
CA GLN A 139 -13.68 10.26 7.28
C GLN A 139 -14.72 9.14 7.47
N SER A 140 -14.32 7.89 7.26
CA SER A 140 -15.19 6.72 7.49
C SER A 140 -15.57 6.60 8.96
N MET A 141 -14.66 6.87 9.87
CA MET A 141 -14.93 6.90 11.31
C MET A 141 -15.85 8.06 11.71
N LYS A 142 -15.73 9.21 11.06
CA LYS A 142 -16.58 10.39 11.30
C LYS A 142 -18.02 10.17 10.85
N GLN A 143 -18.25 9.38 9.81
CA GLN A 143 -19.61 9.04 9.33
C GLN A 143 -20.42 8.19 10.31
N THR A 144 -19.77 7.59 11.33
CA THR A 144 -20.46 6.90 12.42
C THR A 144 -21.01 7.84 13.51
N ILE A 145 -20.64 9.13 13.45
CA ILE A 145 -21.15 10.14 14.39
C ILE A 145 -22.24 10.94 13.68
N ASP A 146 -23.47 10.81 14.16
CA ASP A 146 -24.61 11.54 13.64
C ASP A 146 -24.66 12.97 14.22
N ALA A 147 -25.08 13.91 13.37
CA ALA A 147 -25.29 15.30 13.78
C ALA A 147 -26.62 15.51 14.56
N ARG A 148 -27.37 14.43 14.90
CA ARG A 148 -28.60 14.53 15.67
C ARG A 148 -28.37 15.25 16.98
N GLU A 149 -29.21 16.24 17.22
CA GLU A 149 -29.25 17.02 18.47
C GLU A 149 -30.29 16.42 19.42
N CYS A 150 -29.92 16.25 20.68
CA CYS A 150 -30.85 15.82 21.69
C CYS A 150 -31.84 16.96 22.03
N ALA A 151 -33.14 16.77 21.82
CA ALA A 151 -34.19 17.76 22.08
C ALA A 151 -34.22 18.24 23.53
N LYS A 152 -33.75 17.44 24.50
CA LYS A 152 -33.78 17.78 25.91
C LYS A 152 -32.55 18.51 26.42
N CYS A 153 -31.35 18.17 25.97
CA CYS A 153 -30.11 18.72 26.52
C CYS A 153 -29.19 19.37 25.49
N GLY A 154 -29.59 19.43 24.22
CA GLY A 154 -28.82 20.08 23.16
C GLY A 154 -27.50 19.39 22.81
N LEU A 155 -27.25 18.16 23.28
CA LEU A 155 -26.02 17.46 22.97
C LEU A 155 -26.04 16.96 21.53
N ILE A 156 -24.99 17.31 20.75
CA ILE A 156 -24.77 16.87 19.37
C ILE A 156 -23.69 15.78 19.36
N GLY A 157 -23.61 14.99 18.28
CA GLY A 157 -22.56 14.02 18.06
C GLY A 157 -22.81 12.68 18.74
N HIS A 158 -24.01 12.15 18.56
CA HIS A 158 -24.37 10.77 18.91
C HIS A 158 -23.87 9.79 17.88
N LEU A 159 -23.65 8.52 18.26
CA LEU A 159 -23.39 7.45 17.30
C LEU A 159 -24.64 7.28 16.40
N SER A 160 -24.43 6.93 15.15
CA SER A 160 -25.51 6.77 14.17
C SER A 160 -26.54 5.70 14.57
N ASP A 161 -26.15 4.74 15.39
CA ASP A 161 -26.97 3.67 15.94
C ASP A 161 -27.52 3.97 17.34
N ALA A 162 -27.18 5.14 17.93
CA ALA A 162 -27.62 5.52 19.26
C ALA A 162 -29.11 5.74 19.30
N ARG A 163 -29.82 5.04 20.18
CA ARG A 163 -31.27 5.19 20.47
C ARG A 163 -31.54 6.15 21.59
N TYR A 164 -30.55 6.41 22.44
CA TYR A 164 -30.70 7.29 23.64
C TYR A 164 -29.52 8.25 23.72
N CYS A 165 -29.78 9.43 24.23
CA CYS A 165 -28.76 10.45 24.51
C CYS A 165 -27.79 9.95 25.57
N ARG A 166 -26.50 10.01 25.28
CA ARG A 166 -25.42 9.58 26.21
C ARG A 166 -25.29 10.49 27.45
N ARG A 167 -25.93 11.67 27.47
CA ARG A 167 -25.86 12.63 28.59
C ARG A 167 -27.10 12.62 29.48
N CYS A 168 -28.28 12.56 28.90
CA CYS A 168 -29.55 12.70 29.67
C CYS A 168 -30.47 11.48 29.51
N ALA A 169 -30.06 10.45 28.79
CA ALA A 169 -30.78 9.22 28.47
C ALA A 169 -32.15 9.45 27.77
N GLU A 170 -32.40 10.64 27.22
CA GLU A 170 -33.60 10.92 26.41
C GLU A 170 -33.49 10.12 25.09
N LYS A 171 -34.65 9.64 24.59
CA LYS A 171 -34.75 8.94 23.34
C LYS A 171 -34.40 9.89 22.19
N LEU A 172 -33.57 9.44 21.29
CA LEU A 172 -33.23 10.16 20.07
C LEU A 172 -34.15 9.69 18.95
N ASP A 173 -34.83 10.62 18.31
CA ASP A 173 -35.67 10.37 17.14
C ASP A 173 -34.88 10.41 15.83
#